data_a1cc0a8bc41664720686550dff0c80dd
#
_entry.id   a1cc0a8bc41664720686550dff0c80dd
#
_cell.length_a   1.000
_cell.length_b   1.000
_cell.length_c   1.000
_cell.angle_alpha   90.00
_cell.angle_beta   90.00
_cell.angle_gamma   90.00
#
_symmetry.space_group_name_H-M   'P 1'
#
loop_
_entity.id
_entity.type
_entity.pdbx_description
1 polymer ?
#
loop_
_entity_poly.entity_id
_entity_poly.type
_entity_poly.pdbx_seq_one_letter_code
_entity_poly.pdbx_strand_id
1 'polypeptide(L)'
;MMDFLFVNKQNALYEALKRYPIIDLAPVYDKGVRGRTMSGRGSNWLLAKVRDAGVKVIIDLRTADHTDRYDCNVAEAGLEYHNLPIDSKNTDVHQIISSLPLLFELMDKGSFYIACAMGRHRTDIAIALYYVMHPSVPFEEVPEMRGHRYVEKKEFRCDDIVARLNSIIKAITPDELAMLGLPADYETEFQRRKKHLFDVNRNFE
;
A
#
# COMPACT_ATOMS: atom_id res chain seq x y z
N MET A 1 -12.43 -19.73 -20.17
CA MET A 1 -12.54 -18.35 -19.73
C MET A 1 -12.28 -18.37 -18.24
N MET A 2 -11.03 -18.15 -17.84
CA MET A 2 -10.68 -18.09 -16.40
C MET A 2 -11.12 -16.72 -15.91
N ASP A 3 -12.15 -16.70 -15.09
CA ASP A 3 -12.49 -15.53 -14.29
C ASP A 3 -11.40 -15.28 -13.25
N PHE A 4 -10.35 -14.56 -13.66
CA PHE A 4 -9.41 -13.95 -12.72
C PHE A 4 -10.13 -12.79 -12.04
N LEU A 5 -11.07 -13.13 -11.20
CA LEU A 5 -11.58 -12.20 -10.21
C LEU A 5 -10.42 -11.90 -9.26
N PHE A 6 -9.98 -10.62 -9.18
CA PHE A 6 -9.36 -10.15 -7.96
C PHE A 6 -10.20 -10.72 -6.83
N VAL A 7 -9.61 -11.47 -5.92
CA VAL A 7 -10.35 -12.01 -4.79
C VAL A 7 -10.79 -10.82 -3.95
N ASN A 8 -11.86 -10.16 -4.39
CA ASN A 8 -12.63 -9.24 -3.58
C ASN A 8 -13.39 -10.11 -2.57
N LYS A 9 -12.65 -10.71 -1.64
CA LYS A 9 -13.23 -11.09 -0.37
C LYS A 9 -13.96 -9.83 0.10
N GLN A 10 -15.22 -9.97 0.51
CA GLN A 10 -16.04 -8.83 0.92
C GLN A 10 -15.28 -8.01 1.97
N ASN A 11 -14.68 -6.91 1.54
CA ASN A 11 -13.96 -6.03 2.44
C ASN A 11 -14.99 -5.10 3.10
N ALA A 12 -15.32 -5.42 4.35
CA ALA A 12 -16.32 -4.69 5.12
C ALA A 12 -16.01 -3.20 5.27
N LEU A 13 -14.72 -2.84 5.38
CA LEU A 13 -14.29 -1.44 5.46
C LEU A 13 -14.58 -0.70 4.15
N TYR A 14 -14.26 -1.32 3.02
CA TYR A 14 -14.56 -0.75 1.71
C TYR A 14 -16.06 -0.54 1.52
N GLU A 15 -16.87 -1.56 1.82
CA GLU A 15 -18.32 -1.48 1.71
C GLU A 15 -18.92 -0.36 2.58
N ALA A 16 -18.42 -0.19 3.80
CA ALA A 16 -18.83 0.89 4.69
C ALA A 16 -18.40 2.28 4.20
N LEU A 17 -17.24 2.37 3.51
CA LEU A 17 -16.62 3.64 3.14
C LEU A 17 -16.94 4.11 1.72
N LYS A 18 -17.30 3.22 0.78
CA LYS A 18 -17.52 3.57 -0.65
C LYS A 18 -18.59 4.64 -0.90
N ARG A 19 -19.45 4.88 0.07
CA ARG A 19 -20.48 5.94 0.02
C ARG A 19 -19.97 7.35 0.35
N TYR A 20 -18.74 7.47 0.87
CA TYR A 20 -18.14 8.76 1.20
C TYR A 20 -17.21 9.23 0.08
N PRO A 21 -16.98 10.56 -0.05
CA PRO A 21 -16.16 11.13 -1.11
C PRO A 21 -14.65 10.96 -0.85
N ILE A 22 -14.23 9.73 -0.60
CA ILE A 22 -12.82 9.38 -0.43
C ILE A 22 -12.24 9.10 -1.81
N ILE A 23 -11.31 9.94 -2.23
CA ILE A 23 -10.68 9.84 -3.54
C ILE A 23 -9.79 8.60 -3.61
N ASP A 24 -9.89 7.84 -4.69
CA ASP A 24 -9.13 6.61 -4.96
C ASP A 24 -9.30 5.53 -3.88
N LEU A 25 -10.45 5.51 -3.21
CA LEU A 25 -10.78 4.44 -2.27
C LEU A 25 -10.83 3.09 -2.97
N ALA A 26 -10.13 2.12 -2.43
CA ALA A 26 -10.21 0.73 -2.86
C ALA A 26 -9.91 -0.23 -1.71
N PRO A 27 -10.34 -1.50 -1.81
CA PRO A 27 -9.97 -2.52 -0.84
C PRO A 27 -8.47 -2.87 -0.97
N VAL A 28 -7.89 -3.28 0.16
CA VAL A 28 -6.58 -3.91 0.21
C VAL A 28 -6.76 -5.24 0.94
N TYR A 29 -6.87 -6.31 0.17
CA TYR A 29 -7.30 -7.62 0.66
C TYR A 29 -8.65 -7.53 1.41
N ASP A 30 -8.90 -8.42 2.35
CA ASP A 30 -10.00 -8.35 3.30
C ASP A 30 -9.66 -7.55 4.57
N LYS A 31 -8.43 -7.02 4.66
CA LYS A 31 -7.82 -6.49 5.88
C LYS A 31 -7.92 -4.97 6.03
N GLY A 32 -7.85 -4.23 4.93
CA GLY A 32 -7.79 -2.78 4.98
C GLY A 32 -8.29 -2.10 3.71
N VAL A 33 -8.13 -0.79 3.68
CA VAL A 33 -8.48 0.03 2.52
C VAL A 33 -7.35 1.01 2.18
N ARG A 34 -7.33 1.44 0.94
CA ARG A 34 -6.42 2.46 0.44
C ARG A 34 -7.18 3.68 -0.06
N GLY A 35 -6.50 4.81 -0.14
CA GLY A 35 -7.06 6.01 -0.73
C GLY A 35 -6.11 7.21 -0.66
N ARG A 36 -6.63 8.36 -1.09
CA ARG A 36 -5.93 9.63 -0.93
C ARG A 36 -5.86 10.03 0.54
N THR A 37 -4.78 10.71 0.95
CA THR A 37 -4.68 11.31 2.28
C THR A 37 -5.82 12.31 2.50
N MET A 38 -6.52 12.18 3.61
CA MET A 38 -7.62 13.05 3.99
C MET A 38 -7.07 14.28 4.74
N SER A 39 -6.43 15.19 4.00
CA SER A 39 -5.87 16.44 4.54
C SER A 39 -6.68 17.65 4.06
N GLY A 40 -6.69 18.74 4.84
CA GLY A 40 -7.36 20.00 4.50
C GLY A 40 -8.70 20.19 5.19
N ARG A 41 -9.44 21.23 4.78
CA ARG A 41 -10.74 21.59 5.38
C ARG A 41 -11.74 20.44 5.23
N GLY A 42 -12.37 20.02 6.35
CA GLY A 42 -13.32 18.91 6.36
C GLY A 42 -12.70 17.52 6.53
N SER A 43 -11.37 17.42 6.64
CA SER A 43 -10.70 16.12 6.85
C SER A 43 -11.16 15.43 8.14
N ASN A 44 -11.35 16.16 9.22
CA ASN A 44 -11.77 15.60 10.53
C ASN A 44 -13.11 14.86 10.42
N TRP A 45 -14.04 15.36 9.59
CA TRP A 45 -15.30 14.66 9.35
C TRP A 45 -15.07 13.33 8.65
N LEU A 46 -14.23 13.29 7.59
CA LEU A 46 -13.90 12.03 6.90
C LEU A 46 -13.13 11.05 7.79
N LEU A 47 -12.18 11.55 8.59
CA LEU A 47 -11.45 10.71 9.55
C LEU A 47 -12.39 10.08 10.59
N ALA A 48 -13.38 10.84 11.07
CA ALA A 48 -14.41 10.28 11.95
C ALA A 48 -15.21 9.17 11.24
N LYS A 49 -15.58 9.34 9.95
CA LYS A 49 -16.27 8.29 9.18
C LYS A 49 -15.42 7.06 8.94
N VAL A 50 -14.13 7.25 8.73
CA VAL A 50 -13.16 6.15 8.58
C VAL A 50 -13.02 5.35 9.88
N ARG A 51 -12.92 6.05 11.03
CA ARG A 51 -12.96 5.40 12.35
C ARG A 51 -14.28 4.65 12.59
N ASP A 52 -15.40 5.30 12.34
CA ASP A 52 -16.74 4.73 12.57
C ASP A 52 -17.01 3.50 11.68
N ALA A 53 -16.32 3.39 10.53
CA ALA A 53 -16.34 2.21 9.66
C ALA A 53 -15.51 1.04 10.20
N GLY A 54 -14.70 1.26 11.25
CA GLY A 54 -13.88 0.22 11.89
C GLY A 54 -12.37 0.29 11.56
N VAL A 55 -11.91 1.32 10.84
CA VAL A 55 -10.47 1.56 10.70
C VAL A 55 -9.91 1.94 12.07
N LYS A 56 -8.76 1.41 12.40
CA LYS A 56 -8.03 1.67 13.65
C LYS A 56 -6.74 2.43 13.42
N VAL A 57 -6.07 2.20 12.30
CA VAL A 57 -4.76 2.77 12.01
C VAL A 57 -4.72 3.44 10.65
N ILE A 58 -4.06 4.59 10.59
CA ILE A 58 -3.70 5.30 9.36
C ILE A 58 -2.22 5.08 9.08
N ILE A 59 -1.90 4.55 7.90
CA ILE A 59 -0.54 4.39 7.40
C ILE A 59 -0.32 5.46 6.33
N ASP A 60 0.47 6.49 6.66
CA ASP A 60 0.78 7.60 5.76
C ASP A 60 2.16 7.40 5.12
N LEU A 61 2.17 7.28 3.79
CA LEU A 61 3.37 7.04 3.00
C LEU A 61 4.02 8.34 2.47
N ARG A 62 3.55 9.50 2.92
CA ARG A 62 4.11 10.78 2.51
C ARG A 62 5.39 11.10 3.30
N THR A 63 6.26 11.91 2.70
CA THR A 63 7.40 12.50 3.41
C THR A 63 6.92 13.49 4.48
N ALA A 64 7.73 13.72 5.52
CA ALA A 64 7.36 14.55 6.67
C ALA A 64 6.97 16.00 6.30
N ASP A 65 7.56 16.54 5.23
CA ASP A 65 7.27 17.86 4.67
C ASP A 65 5.85 18.00 4.08
N HIS A 66 5.15 16.88 3.89
CA HIS A 66 3.79 16.84 3.36
C HIS A 66 2.73 16.43 4.40
N THR A 67 3.09 16.33 5.66
CA THR A 67 2.18 15.82 6.71
C THR A 67 1.22 16.86 7.29
N ASP A 68 1.45 18.17 7.12
CA ASP A 68 0.53 19.30 7.42
C ASP A 68 -0.37 19.08 8.66
N ARG A 69 0.20 18.76 9.82
CA ARG A 69 -0.57 18.43 11.05
C ARG A 69 -1.59 17.28 10.88
N TYR A 70 -1.40 16.47 9.85
CA TYR A 70 -2.32 15.35 9.58
C TYR A 70 -2.32 14.33 10.72
N ASP A 71 -1.16 14.09 11.31
CA ASP A 71 -0.95 13.31 12.53
C ASP A 71 -1.83 13.76 13.69
N CYS A 72 -1.85 15.08 13.96
CA CYS A 72 -2.73 15.66 15.01
C CYS A 72 -4.20 15.41 14.70
N ASN A 73 -4.64 15.64 13.45
CA ASN A 73 -6.03 15.43 13.05
C ASN A 73 -6.44 13.96 13.15
N VAL A 74 -5.52 13.02 12.83
CA VAL A 74 -5.75 11.57 12.97
C VAL A 74 -5.89 11.20 14.44
N ALA A 75 -5.00 11.70 15.30
CA ALA A 75 -5.05 11.46 16.74
C ALA A 75 -6.33 12.05 17.38
N GLU A 76 -6.72 13.27 17.01
CA GLU A 76 -7.98 13.89 17.44
C GLU A 76 -9.22 13.08 17.01
N ALA A 77 -9.15 12.40 15.86
CA ALA A 77 -10.20 11.50 15.42
C ALA A 77 -10.22 10.16 16.19
N GLY A 78 -9.25 9.90 17.08
CA GLY A 78 -9.13 8.66 17.84
C GLY A 78 -8.57 7.49 17.02
N LEU A 79 -7.76 7.78 16.01
CA LEU A 79 -7.08 6.81 15.16
C LEU A 79 -5.58 6.76 15.50
N GLU A 80 -4.97 5.59 15.40
CA GLU A 80 -3.53 5.43 15.46
C GLU A 80 -2.89 5.94 14.17
N TYR A 81 -1.71 6.58 14.24
CA TYR A 81 -1.02 7.15 13.10
C TYR A 81 0.40 6.64 12.97
N HIS A 82 0.75 6.13 11.79
CA HIS A 82 2.12 5.77 11.41
C HIS A 82 2.52 6.46 10.12
N ASN A 83 3.63 7.19 10.17
CA ASN A 83 4.27 7.73 8.98
C ASN A 83 5.41 6.81 8.55
N LEU A 84 5.24 6.16 7.39
CA LEU A 84 6.20 5.24 6.78
C LEU A 84 6.55 5.77 5.38
N PRO A 85 7.44 6.76 5.25
CA PRO A 85 7.66 7.45 3.99
C PRO A 85 8.20 6.54 2.90
N ILE A 86 7.50 6.51 1.76
CA ILE A 86 7.97 5.89 0.52
C ILE A 86 7.98 6.97 -0.54
N ASP A 87 9.13 7.59 -0.79
CA ASP A 87 9.27 8.49 -1.93
C ASP A 87 9.95 7.76 -3.09
N SER A 88 9.44 7.97 -4.30
CA SER A 88 10.00 7.38 -5.51
C SER A 88 11.37 7.94 -5.89
N LYS A 89 11.78 9.10 -5.34
CA LYS A 89 12.97 9.82 -5.77
C LYS A 89 13.99 10.06 -4.67
N ASN A 90 13.57 10.37 -3.46
CA ASN A 90 14.43 10.92 -2.42
C ASN A 90 14.54 10.07 -1.15
N THR A 91 13.66 9.09 -0.92
CA THR A 91 13.79 8.23 0.25
C THR A 91 14.90 7.22 0.02
N ASP A 92 15.82 7.16 0.96
CA ASP A 92 16.84 6.12 1.00
C ASP A 92 16.17 4.73 0.99
N VAL A 93 16.69 3.86 0.16
CA VAL A 93 16.17 2.49 0.01
C VAL A 93 16.24 1.74 1.33
N HIS A 94 17.32 1.90 2.10
CA HIS A 94 17.48 1.26 3.41
C HIS A 94 16.48 1.78 4.45
N GLN A 95 16.09 3.05 4.37
CA GLN A 95 15.02 3.59 5.21
C GLN A 95 13.67 2.92 4.90
N ILE A 96 13.39 2.64 3.63
CA ILE A 96 12.19 1.90 3.25
C ILE A 96 12.27 0.47 3.79
N ILE A 97 13.38 -0.22 3.56
CA ILE A 97 13.57 -1.61 4.00
C ILE A 97 13.41 -1.73 5.52
N SER A 98 14.01 -0.82 6.29
CA SER A 98 13.90 -0.82 7.75
C SER A 98 12.46 -0.57 8.27
N SER A 99 11.59 0.03 7.46
CA SER A 99 10.19 0.28 7.81
C SER A 99 9.25 -0.89 7.41
N LEU A 100 9.71 -1.84 6.58
CA LEU A 100 8.88 -2.94 6.08
C LEU A 100 8.33 -3.85 7.18
N PRO A 101 9.08 -4.23 8.24
CA PRO A 101 8.54 -5.06 9.30
C PRO A 101 7.31 -4.43 9.96
N LEU A 102 7.38 -3.14 10.27
CA LEU A 102 6.24 -2.41 10.83
C LEU A 102 5.09 -2.30 9.83
N LEU A 103 5.38 -2.00 8.56
CA LEU A 103 4.37 -1.95 7.52
C LEU A 103 3.62 -3.29 7.41
N PHE A 104 4.36 -4.39 7.39
CA PHE A 104 3.76 -5.73 7.27
C PHE A 104 2.96 -6.09 8.50
N GLU A 105 3.47 -5.79 9.69
CA GLU A 105 2.75 -5.99 10.95
C GLU A 105 1.41 -5.24 10.98
N LEU A 106 1.41 -3.96 10.59
CA LEU A 106 0.19 -3.14 10.54
C LEU A 106 -0.82 -3.68 9.51
N MET A 107 -0.33 -4.11 8.34
CA MET A 107 -1.19 -4.70 7.31
C MET A 107 -1.75 -6.07 7.74
N ASP A 108 -0.98 -6.88 8.47
CA ASP A 108 -1.43 -8.17 9.00
C ASP A 108 -2.48 -8.03 10.10
N LYS A 109 -2.32 -7.05 10.98
CA LYS A 109 -3.33 -6.73 12.01
C LYS A 109 -4.68 -6.33 11.41
N GLY A 110 -4.67 -5.82 10.18
CA GLY A 110 -5.88 -5.36 9.51
C GLY A 110 -6.46 -4.07 10.08
N SER A 111 -7.66 -3.72 9.64
CA SER A 111 -8.36 -2.49 10.05
C SER A 111 -7.55 -1.21 9.77
N PHE A 112 -6.79 -1.19 8.67
CA PHE A 112 -5.95 -0.06 8.28
C PHE A 112 -6.54 0.75 7.12
N TYR A 113 -6.13 2.02 7.07
CA TYR A 113 -6.26 2.89 5.91
C TYR A 113 -4.85 3.33 5.47
N ILE A 114 -4.40 2.86 4.31
CA ILE A 114 -3.08 3.20 3.77
C ILE A 114 -3.20 4.27 2.69
N ALA A 115 -2.41 5.33 2.81
CA ALA A 115 -2.54 6.51 1.99
C ALA A 115 -1.21 7.13 1.56
N CYS A 116 -1.25 7.81 0.43
CA CYS A 116 -0.26 8.82 0.04
C CYS A 116 -0.99 10.05 -0.52
N ALA A 117 -0.27 11.04 -1.03
CA ALA A 117 -0.88 12.28 -1.52
C ALA A 117 -2.04 12.05 -2.51
N MET A 118 -1.97 11.01 -3.33
CA MET A 118 -2.99 10.67 -4.32
C MET A 118 -3.63 9.28 -4.10
N GLY A 119 -3.16 8.50 -3.13
CA GLY A 119 -3.64 7.13 -2.91
C GLY A 119 -3.25 6.13 -4.01
N ARG A 120 -2.28 6.47 -4.85
CA ARG A 120 -1.92 5.70 -6.05
C ARG A 120 -0.49 5.18 -5.99
N HIS A 121 0.49 5.93 -6.48
CA HIS A 121 1.84 5.48 -6.78
C HIS A 121 2.61 4.92 -5.56
N ARG A 122 2.78 5.70 -4.48
CA ARG A 122 3.48 5.23 -3.26
C ARG A 122 2.71 4.12 -2.58
N THR A 123 1.39 4.21 -2.61
CA THR A 123 0.47 3.20 -2.08
C THR A 123 0.60 1.89 -2.86
N ASP A 124 0.71 1.96 -4.19
CA ASP A 124 0.97 0.77 -5.01
C ASP A 124 2.32 0.14 -4.67
N ILE A 125 3.38 0.94 -4.46
CA ILE A 125 4.69 0.41 -4.05
C ILE A 125 4.58 -0.34 -2.72
N ALA A 126 3.95 0.26 -1.71
CA ALA A 126 3.80 -0.37 -0.40
C ALA A 126 3.01 -1.70 -0.48
N ILE A 127 1.88 -1.70 -1.19
CA ILE A 127 1.05 -2.89 -1.37
C ILE A 127 1.78 -3.95 -2.21
N ALA A 128 2.52 -3.53 -3.24
CA ALA A 128 3.33 -4.44 -4.03
C ALA A 128 4.44 -5.08 -3.19
N LEU A 129 5.15 -4.31 -2.36
CA LEU A 129 6.17 -4.84 -1.45
C LEU A 129 5.57 -5.86 -0.47
N TYR A 130 4.41 -5.56 0.10
CA TYR A 130 3.70 -6.51 0.95
C TYR A 130 3.38 -7.80 0.19
N TYR A 131 2.84 -7.73 -1.03
CA TYR A 131 2.54 -8.92 -1.83
C TYR A 131 3.78 -9.73 -2.22
N VAL A 132 4.85 -9.06 -2.67
CA VAL A 132 6.02 -9.77 -3.22
C VAL A 132 6.99 -10.27 -2.16
N MET A 133 7.01 -9.65 -0.98
CA MET A 133 7.99 -9.94 0.07
C MET A 133 7.38 -10.63 1.29
N HIS A 134 6.08 -10.54 1.52
CA HIS A 134 5.49 -11.13 2.71
C HIS A 134 5.08 -12.59 2.45
N PRO A 135 5.72 -13.57 3.12
CA PRO A 135 5.53 -14.99 2.81
C PRO A 135 4.11 -15.49 3.11
N SER A 136 3.38 -14.84 4.03
CA SER A 136 2.03 -15.24 4.41
C SER A 136 0.96 -14.82 3.40
N VAL A 137 1.28 -13.95 2.44
CA VAL A 137 0.31 -13.53 1.42
C VAL A 137 0.20 -14.63 0.36
N PRO A 138 -0.99 -15.19 0.11
CA PRO A 138 -1.18 -16.21 -0.90
C PRO A 138 -0.77 -15.71 -2.29
N PHE A 139 -0.14 -16.58 -3.08
CA PHE A 139 0.33 -16.22 -4.43
C PHE A 139 -0.80 -15.77 -5.34
N GLU A 140 -1.98 -16.34 -5.18
CA GLU A 140 -3.17 -16.08 -5.98
C GLU A 140 -3.88 -14.77 -5.60
N GLU A 141 -3.59 -14.22 -4.42
CA GLU A 141 -4.20 -12.99 -3.92
C GLU A 141 -3.48 -11.75 -4.43
N VAL A 142 -3.51 -11.54 -5.74
CA VAL A 142 -2.85 -10.40 -6.39
C VAL A 142 -3.60 -9.10 -6.10
N PRO A 143 -2.92 -8.07 -5.55
CA PRO A 143 -3.56 -6.80 -5.27
C PRO A 143 -3.79 -5.98 -6.55
N GLU A 144 -4.85 -5.18 -6.55
CA GLU A 144 -5.12 -4.22 -7.61
C GLU A 144 -4.12 -3.05 -7.55
N MET A 145 -3.42 -2.78 -8.66
CA MET A 145 -2.51 -1.64 -8.84
C MET A 145 -3.25 -0.50 -9.52
N ARG A 146 -3.34 0.65 -8.86
CA ARG A 146 -4.16 1.79 -9.33
C ARG A 146 -3.41 2.87 -10.09
N GLY A 147 -2.13 3.03 -9.84
CA GLY A 147 -1.28 3.94 -10.60
C GLY A 147 -1.33 3.71 -12.10
N HIS A 148 -1.53 2.47 -12.48
CA HIS A 148 -1.64 1.99 -13.84
C HIS A 148 -2.91 2.50 -14.58
N ARG A 149 -4.07 2.54 -13.91
CA ARG A 149 -5.37 2.81 -14.53
C ARG A 149 -5.65 4.27 -14.87
N TYR A 150 -4.90 5.21 -14.30
CA TYR A 150 -5.21 6.63 -14.39
C TYR A 150 -4.36 7.42 -15.39
N VAL A 151 -3.51 6.71 -16.11
CA VAL A 151 -2.68 7.36 -17.12
C VAL A 151 -3.13 6.87 -18.48
N GLU A 152 -4.18 7.48 -19.00
CA GLU A 152 -4.75 7.18 -20.31
C GLU A 152 -3.73 7.14 -21.48
N LYS A 153 -2.46 7.43 -21.26
CA LYS A 153 -1.45 7.51 -22.32
C LYS A 153 0.00 7.26 -21.90
N LYS A 154 0.32 6.76 -20.71
CA LYS A 154 1.75 6.57 -20.33
C LYS A 154 1.96 5.30 -19.51
N GLU A 155 2.50 4.27 -20.13
CA GLU A 155 3.18 3.09 -19.56
C GLU A 155 4.20 3.45 -18.45
N PHE A 156 4.55 4.72 -18.37
CA PHE A 156 5.56 5.37 -17.57
C PHE A 156 5.45 5.09 -16.04
N ARG A 157 4.26 4.91 -15.47
CA ARG A 157 4.10 4.75 -14.02
C ARG A 157 4.27 3.31 -13.54
N CYS A 158 4.00 2.34 -14.37
CA CYS A 158 4.32 0.94 -14.06
C CYS A 158 5.83 0.74 -14.05
N ASP A 159 6.54 1.32 -15.00
CA ASP A 159 7.99 1.22 -15.09
C ASP A 159 8.68 1.83 -13.87
N ASP A 160 8.18 2.97 -13.36
CA ASP A 160 8.66 3.58 -12.12
C ASP A 160 8.45 2.67 -10.89
N ILE A 161 7.28 2.02 -10.79
CA ILE A 161 6.99 1.07 -9.69
C ILE A 161 7.91 -0.14 -9.81
N VAL A 162 8.03 -0.72 -11.00
CA VAL A 162 8.94 -1.86 -11.27
C VAL A 162 10.38 -1.51 -10.96
N ALA A 163 10.85 -0.34 -11.41
CA ALA A 163 12.21 0.13 -11.16
C ALA A 163 12.46 0.30 -9.65
N ARG A 164 11.48 0.85 -8.93
CA ARG A 164 11.60 1.05 -7.48
C ARG A 164 11.61 -0.27 -6.73
N LEU A 165 10.72 -1.21 -7.04
CA LEU A 165 10.74 -2.56 -6.47
C LEU A 165 12.10 -3.23 -6.70
N ASN A 166 12.62 -3.17 -7.92
CA ASN A 166 13.93 -3.74 -8.24
C ASN A 166 15.07 -3.09 -7.45
N SER A 167 15.02 -1.75 -7.25
CA SER A 167 16.06 -1.06 -6.48
C SER A 167 16.05 -1.46 -5.00
N ILE A 168 14.86 -1.62 -4.42
CA ILE A 168 14.70 -2.06 -3.02
C ILE A 168 15.27 -3.47 -2.86
N ILE A 169 14.86 -4.41 -3.71
CA ILE A 169 15.31 -5.80 -3.62
C ILE A 169 16.82 -5.95 -3.79
N LYS A 170 17.41 -5.23 -4.72
CA LYS A 170 18.87 -5.28 -4.95
C LYS A 170 19.67 -4.70 -3.80
N ALA A 171 19.08 -3.83 -2.99
CA ALA A 171 19.74 -3.17 -1.87
C ALA A 171 19.63 -3.96 -0.55
N ILE A 172 18.77 -4.97 -0.46
CA ILE A 172 18.57 -5.75 0.77
C ILE A 172 19.87 -6.46 1.14
N THR A 173 20.35 -6.19 2.34
CA THR A 173 21.50 -6.84 2.94
C THR A 173 21.12 -8.18 3.59
N PRO A 174 22.06 -9.09 3.87
CA PRO A 174 21.79 -10.33 4.61
C PRO A 174 21.13 -10.08 5.97
N ASP A 175 21.52 -9.02 6.68
CA ASP A 175 20.95 -8.68 7.99
C ASP A 175 19.48 -8.22 7.86
N GLU A 176 19.18 -7.43 6.84
CA GLU A 176 17.80 -7.00 6.52
C GLU A 176 16.93 -8.18 6.07
N LEU A 177 17.50 -9.13 5.33
CA LEU A 177 16.82 -10.39 5.00
C LEU A 177 16.40 -11.15 6.25
N ALA A 178 17.34 -11.32 7.19
CA ALA A 178 17.05 -12.00 8.45
C ALA A 178 15.99 -11.25 9.27
N MET A 179 16.07 -9.92 9.31
CA MET A 179 15.08 -9.05 9.98
C MET A 179 13.67 -9.21 9.38
N LEU A 180 13.57 -9.38 8.07
CA LEU A 180 12.31 -9.59 7.35
C LEU A 180 11.81 -11.05 7.40
N GLY A 181 12.60 -11.97 7.98
CA GLY A 181 12.27 -13.40 8.02
C GLY A 181 12.25 -14.05 6.64
N LEU A 182 12.99 -13.51 5.67
CA LEU A 182 13.02 -14.01 4.30
C LEU A 182 14.11 -15.10 4.15
N PRO A 183 13.85 -16.16 3.36
CA PRO A 183 14.87 -17.19 3.08
C PRO A 183 15.98 -16.65 2.17
N ALA A 184 17.15 -17.29 2.20
CA ALA A 184 18.31 -16.85 1.42
C ALA A 184 18.09 -16.83 -0.10
N ASP A 185 17.18 -17.66 -0.60
CA ASP A 185 16.80 -17.79 -2.01
C ASP A 185 15.54 -16.97 -2.39
N TYR A 186 15.13 -16.05 -1.52
CA TYR A 186 13.90 -15.25 -1.67
C TYR A 186 13.81 -14.50 -3.00
N GLU A 187 14.96 -14.19 -3.64
CA GLU A 187 14.99 -13.42 -4.89
C GLU A 187 14.21 -14.11 -6.02
N THR A 188 14.30 -15.44 -6.08
CA THR A 188 13.56 -16.23 -7.08
C THR A 188 12.05 -16.11 -6.88
N GLU A 189 11.57 -16.25 -5.65
CA GLU A 189 10.14 -16.11 -5.32
C GLU A 189 9.67 -14.68 -5.53
N PHE A 190 10.49 -13.70 -5.16
CA PHE A 190 10.23 -12.30 -5.42
C PHE A 190 10.02 -12.04 -6.91
N GLN A 191 10.94 -12.49 -7.80
CA GLN A 191 10.81 -12.27 -9.23
C GLN A 191 9.56 -12.96 -9.79
N ARG A 192 9.22 -14.14 -9.29
CA ARG A 192 8.02 -14.89 -9.66
C ARG A 192 6.75 -14.11 -9.28
N ARG A 193 6.64 -13.63 -8.04
CA ARG A 193 5.50 -12.84 -7.55
C ARG A 193 5.40 -11.49 -8.25
N LYS A 194 6.53 -10.81 -8.45
CA LYS A 194 6.57 -9.55 -9.19
C LYS A 194 6.05 -9.72 -10.62
N LYS A 195 6.53 -10.75 -11.33
CA LYS A 195 6.02 -11.04 -12.67
C LYS A 195 4.51 -11.27 -12.66
N HIS A 196 4.03 -12.10 -11.75
CA HIS A 196 2.60 -12.41 -11.62
C HIS A 196 1.77 -11.14 -11.31
N LEU A 197 2.23 -10.30 -10.39
CA LEU A 197 1.58 -9.02 -10.05
C LEU A 197 1.35 -8.16 -11.29
N PHE A 198 2.36 -7.99 -12.13
CA PHE A 198 2.26 -7.13 -13.31
C PHE A 198 1.50 -7.80 -14.44
N ASP A 199 1.64 -9.09 -14.66
CA ASP A 199 0.90 -9.83 -15.68
C ASP A 199 -0.61 -9.78 -15.40
N VAL A 200 -1.02 -9.98 -14.15
CA VAL A 200 -2.44 -9.88 -13.76
C VAL A 200 -2.94 -8.45 -13.96
N ASN A 201 -2.22 -7.44 -13.48
CA ASN A 201 -2.67 -6.05 -13.57
C ASN A 201 -2.69 -5.49 -15.02
N ARG A 202 -1.87 -6.02 -15.95
CA ARG A 202 -1.91 -5.65 -17.37
C ARG A 202 -3.10 -6.24 -18.12
N ASN A 203 -3.59 -7.39 -17.71
CA ASN A 203 -4.68 -8.09 -18.40
C ASN A 203 -6.08 -7.56 -18.05
N PHE A 204 -6.17 -6.47 -17.27
CA PHE A 204 -7.41 -5.79 -16.91
C PHE A 204 -7.70 -4.53 -17.73
N GLU A 205 -7.05 -4.38 -18.91
CA GLU A 205 -7.37 -3.33 -19.89
C GLU A 205 -8.53 -3.70 -20.82
#